data_b50b0f6a1bcc28b685104da6890d1cc6
#
_entry.id   b50b0f6a1bcc28b685104da6890d1cc6
#
_cell.length_a   1.000
_cell.length_b   1.000
_cell.length_c   1.000
_cell.angle_alpha   90.00
_cell.angle_beta   90.00
_cell.angle_gamma   90.00
#
_symmetry.space_group_name_H-M   'P 1'
#
loop_
_entity.id
_entity.type
_entity.pdbx_description
1 polymer ?
#
loop_
_entity_poly.entity_id
_entity_poly.type
_entity_poly.pdbx_seq_one_letter_code
_entity_poly.pdbx_strand_id
1 'polypeptide(L)'
;LVAKIAMGYRGYGLPVSELVSEGNIGLMQAVKKFEPEKGFRLATYAMWWIKASIQEYVLRSWSLVKMGTTTAQKKLFFNLKKIKNQIAPRTEGDWRKEHVSEIADKLNVSEKEVVSMNRRLSGKEHSLNAQIGEDGDEWQDWIVDKEMDQELQLAQKEEMNQRKDLLKDSIKILNDREKEILYSRR
;
A
#
# COMPACT_ATOMS: atom_id res chain seq x y z
N LEU A 1 -13.72 28.78 -2.41
CA LEU A 1 -13.98 27.65 -1.52
C LEU A 1 -13.01 26.51 -1.82
N VAL A 2 -12.95 26.00 -3.07
CA VAL A 2 -12.10 24.88 -3.49
C VAL A 2 -10.62 25.13 -3.16
N ALA A 3 -10.05 26.24 -3.59
CA ALA A 3 -8.65 26.58 -3.33
C ALA A 3 -8.30 26.56 -1.83
N LYS A 4 -9.18 27.09 -0.96
CA LYS A 4 -8.99 27.07 0.50
C LYS A 4 -8.94 25.65 1.06
N ILE A 5 -9.75 24.73 0.53
CA ILE A 5 -9.75 23.32 0.93
C ILE A 5 -8.52 22.61 0.39
N ALA A 6 -8.17 22.81 -0.89
CA ALA A 6 -7.01 22.22 -1.56
C ALA A 6 -5.68 22.58 -0.86
N MET A 7 -5.54 23.81 -0.39
CA MET A 7 -4.36 24.25 0.39
C MET A 7 -4.14 23.43 1.66
N GLY A 8 -5.18 22.86 2.26
CA GLY A 8 -5.06 21.95 3.40
C GLY A 8 -4.38 20.62 3.07
N TYR A 9 -4.32 20.25 1.79
CA TYR A 9 -3.74 18.99 1.30
C TYR A 9 -2.35 19.16 0.65
N ARG A 10 -1.79 20.37 0.61
CA ARG A 10 -0.47 20.64 0.00
C ARG A 10 0.68 19.80 0.58
N GLY A 11 0.54 19.35 1.83
CA GLY A 11 1.56 18.55 2.55
C GLY A 11 1.75 17.12 2.04
N TYR A 12 0.95 16.68 1.07
CA TYR A 12 1.06 15.36 0.45
C TYR A 12 2.00 15.33 -0.77
N GLY A 13 2.64 16.46 -1.14
CA GLY A 13 3.62 16.50 -2.22
C GLY A 13 3.04 16.56 -3.64
N LEU A 14 1.72 16.74 -3.77
CA LEU A 14 1.06 16.89 -5.07
C LEU A 14 0.92 18.38 -5.44
N PRO A 15 0.94 18.73 -6.75
CA PRO A 15 0.74 20.08 -7.23
C PRO A 15 -0.61 20.66 -6.79
N VAL A 16 -0.62 21.87 -6.23
CA VAL A 16 -1.84 22.50 -5.74
C VAL A 16 -2.84 22.74 -6.88
N SER A 17 -2.35 23.02 -8.09
CA SER A 17 -3.20 23.18 -9.29
C SER A 17 -4.04 21.95 -9.57
N GLU A 18 -3.47 20.78 -9.45
CA GLU A 18 -4.18 19.51 -9.64
C GLU A 18 -5.20 19.26 -8.53
N LEU A 19 -4.83 19.53 -7.28
CA LEU A 19 -5.76 19.44 -6.15
C LEU A 19 -6.96 20.38 -6.33
N VAL A 20 -6.75 21.58 -6.88
CA VAL A 20 -7.83 22.53 -7.19
C VAL A 20 -8.69 22.00 -8.34
N SER A 21 -8.08 21.44 -9.38
CA SER A 21 -8.80 20.86 -10.53
C SER A 21 -9.72 19.72 -10.09
N GLU A 22 -9.21 18.79 -9.31
CA GLU A 22 -10.00 17.68 -8.75
C GLU A 22 -11.09 18.18 -7.78
N GLY A 23 -10.76 19.17 -6.96
CA GLY A 23 -11.75 19.82 -6.10
C GLY A 23 -12.87 20.50 -6.88
N ASN A 24 -12.59 21.07 -8.06
CA ASN A 24 -13.61 21.64 -8.95
C ASN A 24 -14.53 20.54 -9.54
N ILE A 25 -14.00 19.36 -9.84
CA ILE A 25 -14.81 18.19 -10.24
C ILE A 25 -15.78 17.84 -9.11
N GLY A 26 -15.30 17.76 -7.87
CA GLY A 26 -16.17 17.55 -6.71
C GLY A 26 -17.23 18.63 -6.54
N LEU A 27 -16.88 19.89 -6.75
CA LEU A 27 -17.84 21.01 -6.72
C LEU A 27 -18.92 20.86 -7.81
N MET A 28 -18.54 20.50 -9.03
CA MET A 28 -19.50 20.26 -10.12
C MET A 28 -20.47 19.13 -9.79
N GLN A 29 -19.97 18.05 -9.18
CA GLN A 29 -20.84 16.95 -8.72
C GLN A 29 -21.81 17.41 -7.63
N ALA A 30 -21.32 18.24 -6.70
CA ALA A 30 -22.16 18.83 -5.67
C ALA A 30 -23.30 19.68 -6.27
N VAL A 31 -22.98 20.55 -7.23
CA VAL A 31 -23.99 21.40 -7.89
C VAL A 31 -25.06 20.57 -8.60
N LYS A 32 -24.64 19.51 -9.31
CA LYS A 32 -25.59 18.62 -10.01
C LYS A 32 -26.56 17.87 -9.08
N LYS A 33 -26.12 17.59 -7.85
CA LYS A 33 -26.90 16.81 -6.86
C LYS A 33 -27.49 17.66 -5.75
N PHE A 34 -27.33 18.99 -5.83
CA PHE A 34 -27.84 19.89 -4.81
C PHE A 34 -29.34 20.11 -4.96
N GLU A 35 -30.05 19.94 -3.86
CA GLU A 35 -31.48 20.19 -3.75
C GLU A 35 -31.76 21.38 -2.82
N PRO A 36 -32.07 22.57 -3.36
CA PRO A 36 -32.27 23.79 -2.55
C PRO A 36 -33.38 23.66 -1.53
N GLU A 37 -34.40 22.85 -1.86
CA GLU A 37 -35.63 22.65 -1.06
C GLU A 37 -35.34 22.02 0.32
N LYS A 38 -34.21 21.36 0.47
CA LYS A 38 -33.75 20.78 1.77
C LYS A 38 -33.26 21.82 2.78
N GLY A 39 -33.20 23.10 2.43
CA GLY A 39 -32.88 24.20 3.35
C GLY A 39 -31.41 24.34 3.72
N PHE A 40 -30.48 23.53 3.14
CA PHE A 40 -29.07 23.64 3.39
C PHE A 40 -28.37 24.59 2.41
N ARG A 41 -27.26 25.21 2.84
CA ARG A 41 -26.46 26.04 1.94
C ARG A 41 -25.61 25.19 1.02
N LEU A 42 -25.57 25.53 -0.27
CA LEU A 42 -24.71 24.84 -1.26
C LEU A 42 -23.26 24.75 -0.80
N ALA A 43 -22.70 25.78 -0.19
CA ALA A 43 -21.31 25.76 0.28
C ALA A 43 -21.04 24.66 1.30
N THR A 44 -21.97 24.39 2.21
CA THR A 44 -21.86 23.33 3.22
C THR A 44 -21.92 21.95 2.57
N TYR A 45 -22.86 21.76 1.64
CA TYR A 45 -22.99 20.52 0.89
C TYR A 45 -21.79 20.26 -0.02
N ALA A 46 -21.35 21.25 -0.76
CA ALA A 46 -20.22 21.16 -1.69
C ALA A 46 -18.89 20.87 -0.97
N MET A 47 -18.71 21.33 0.26
CA MET A 47 -17.49 21.08 1.04
C MET A 47 -17.20 19.59 1.21
N TRP A 48 -18.22 18.76 1.38
CA TRP A 48 -18.09 17.31 1.49
C TRP A 48 -17.63 16.68 0.18
N TRP A 49 -18.23 17.09 -0.93
CA TRP A 49 -17.87 16.60 -2.26
C TRP A 49 -16.45 17.00 -2.67
N ILE A 50 -16.08 18.26 -2.42
CA ILE A 50 -14.75 18.77 -2.70
C ILE A 50 -13.70 18.00 -1.91
N LYS A 51 -13.92 17.79 -0.61
CA LYS A 51 -13.00 17.01 0.23
C LYS A 51 -12.89 15.58 -0.25
N ALA A 52 -13.99 14.92 -0.56
CA ALA A 52 -14.02 13.54 -1.02
C ALA A 52 -13.23 13.39 -2.33
N SER A 53 -13.45 14.27 -3.31
CA SER A 53 -12.75 14.26 -4.59
C SER A 53 -11.24 14.47 -4.42
N ILE A 54 -10.82 15.47 -3.64
CA ILE A 54 -9.41 15.72 -3.35
C ILE A 54 -8.77 14.53 -2.61
N GLN A 55 -9.44 13.96 -1.62
CA GLN A 55 -8.91 12.81 -0.87
C GLN A 55 -8.75 11.58 -1.75
N GLU A 56 -9.70 11.32 -2.63
CA GLU A 56 -9.61 10.22 -3.59
C GLU A 56 -8.45 10.41 -4.55
N TYR A 57 -8.27 11.62 -5.07
CA TYR A 57 -7.14 11.97 -5.92
C TYR A 57 -5.80 11.78 -5.20
N VAL A 58 -5.67 12.30 -3.97
CA VAL A 58 -4.46 12.14 -3.16
C VAL A 58 -4.11 10.66 -2.95
N LEU A 59 -5.08 9.81 -2.59
CA LEU A 59 -4.84 8.37 -2.39
C LEU A 59 -4.41 7.66 -3.67
N ARG A 60 -4.89 8.12 -4.83
CA ARG A 60 -4.55 7.53 -6.13
C ARG A 60 -3.19 7.97 -6.65
N SER A 61 -2.80 9.23 -6.41
CA SER A 61 -1.65 9.87 -7.04
C SER A 61 -0.44 10.04 -6.12
N TRP A 62 -0.58 9.74 -4.82
CA TRP A 62 0.49 9.91 -3.86
C TRP A 62 1.65 8.93 -4.06
N SER A 63 1.39 7.70 -4.51
CA SER A 63 2.36 6.62 -4.71
C SER A 63 2.02 5.82 -5.96
N LEU A 64 3.03 5.29 -6.64
CA LEU A 64 2.87 4.36 -7.75
C LEU A 64 2.17 3.07 -7.30
N VAL A 65 2.45 2.62 -6.08
CA VAL A 65 1.77 1.47 -5.48
C VAL A 65 0.47 1.94 -4.83
N LYS A 66 -0.66 1.49 -5.37
CA LYS A 66 -1.98 1.87 -4.89
C LYS A 66 -2.16 1.57 -3.38
N MET A 67 -2.50 2.60 -2.63
CA MET A 67 -2.75 2.52 -1.19
C MET A 67 -4.19 2.93 -0.86
N GLY A 68 -4.62 2.60 0.38
CA GLY A 68 -5.91 3.08 0.88
C GLY A 68 -7.12 2.40 0.27
N THR A 69 -7.05 1.10 0.02
CA THR A 69 -8.17 0.32 -0.52
C THR A 69 -9.28 0.10 0.52
N THR A 70 -8.93 -0.03 1.80
CA THR A 70 -9.89 -0.21 2.90
C THR A 70 -10.19 1.08 3.64
N THR A 71 -11.33 1.13 4.32
CA THR A 71 -11.72 2.28 5.16
C THR A 71 -10.70 2.53 6.29
N ALA A 72 -10.14 1.47 6.87
CA ALA A 72 -9.10 1.55 7.89
C ALA A 72 -7.82 2.21 7.34
N GLN A 73 -7.35 1.78 6.16
CA GLN A 73 -6.19 2.36 5.50
C GLN A 73 -6.39 3.84 5.14
N LYS A 74 -7.58 4.22 4.66
CA LYS A 74 -7.91 5.64 4.40
C LYS A 74 -7.84 6.49 5.66
N LYS A 75 -8.43 6.00 6.75
CA LYS A 75 -8.36 6.68 8.06
C LYS A 75 -6.91 6.86 8.51
N LEU A 76 -6.11 5.81 8.44
CA LEU A 76 -4.70 5.84 8.80
C LEU A 76 -3.92 6.83 7.94
N PHE A 77 -4.04 6.77 6.62
CA PHE A 77 -3.32 7.64 5.71
C PHE A 77 -3.47 9.13 6.04
N PHE A 78 -4.70 9.59 6.30
CA PHE A 78 -4.96 11.01 6.57
C PHE A 78 -4.72 11.42 8.02
N ASN A 79 -4.85 10.52 8.98
CA ASN A 79 -4.79 10.87 10.39
C ASN A 79 -3.49 10.48 11.08
N LEU A 80 -2.73 9.49 10.55
CA LEU A 80 -1.55 8.95 11.21
C LEU A 80 -0.50 10.02 11.53
N LYS A 81 -0.15 10.87 10.55
CA LYS A 81 0.81 11.96 10.72
C LYS A 81 0.37 12.98 11.78
N LYS A 82 -0.91 13.31 11.81
CA LYS A 82 -1.48 14.23 12.80
C LYS A 82 -1.43 13.66 14.21
N ILE A 83 -1.84 12.41 14.36
CA ILE A 83 -1.86 11.73 15.66
C ILE A 83 -0.43 11.45 16.13
N LYS A 84 0.47 11.05 15.24
CA LYS A 84 1.91 10.93 15.54
C LYS A 84 2.46 12.20 16.18
N ASN A 85 2.21 13.34 15.59
CA ASN A 85 2.69 14.62 16.10
C ASN A 85 2.06 15.02 17.45
N GLN A 86 0.89 14.49 17.78
CA GLN A 86 0.24 14.72 19.08
C GLN A 86 0.80 13.83 20.19
N ILE A 87 1.11 12.56 19.87
CA ILE A 87 1.55 11.57 20.86
C ILE A 87 3.05 11.68 21.12
N ALA A 88 3.86 11.81 20.05
CA ALA A 88 5.31 11.85 20.15
C ALA A 88 5.92 12.93 19.24
N PRO A 89 5.85 14.22 19.64
CA PRO A 89 6.26 15.32 18.77
C PRO A 89 7.76 15.38 18.45
N ARG A 90 8.61 14.59 19.12
CA ARG A 90 10.09 14.64 18.99
C ARG A 90 10.79 13.32 18.75
N THR A 91 10.08 12.21 18.61
CA THR A 91 10.73 10.90 18.46
C THR A 91 10.80 10.55 16.96
N GLU A 92 11.90 10.94 16.32
CA GLU A 92 12.34 10.33 15.07
C GLU A 92 12.95 8.97 15.44
N GLY A 93 12.21 7.90 15.27
CA GLY A 93 12.68 6.57 15.57
C GLY A 93 11.54 5.55 15.68
N ASP A 94 11.93 4.34 15.94
CA ASP A 94 11.05 3.18 15.99
C ASP A 94 9.92 3.39 17.02
N TRP A 95 8.70 3.19 16.59
CA TRP A 95 7.52 3.38 17.43
C TRP A 95 7.51 2.35 18.56
N ARG A 96 7.44 2.83 19.79
CA ARG A 96 7.21 1.94 20.93
C ARG A 96 5.83 1.29 20.78
N LYS A 97 5.71 0.04 21.19
CA LYS A 97 4.44 -0.72 21.11
C LYS A 97 3.26 0.02 21.74
N GLU A 98 3.51 0.77 22.82
CA GLU A 98 2.51 1.59 23.52
C GLU A 98 1.89 2.66 22.60
N HIS A 99 2.70 3.34 21.78
CA HIS A 99 2.21 4.35 20.83
C HIS A 99 1.39 3.72 19.70
N VAL A 100 1.78 2.52 19.26
CA VAL A 100 1.03 1.81 18.20
C VAL A 100 -0.34 1.41 18.71
N SER A 101 -0.43 0.88 19.95
CA SER A 101 -1.68 0.50 20.58
C SER A 101 -2.60 1.72 20.77
N GLU A 102 -2.06 2.84 21.28
CA GLU A 102 -2.85 4.08 21.47
C GLU A 102 -3.42 4.62 20.15
N ILE A 103 -2.65 4.54 19.05
CA ILE A 103 -3.11 4.96 17.73
C ILE A 103 -4.18 3.99 17.20
N ALA A 104 -3.97 2.69 17.38
CA ALA A 104 -4.90 1.66 16.97
C ALA A 104 -6.27 1.86 17.62
N ASP A 105 -6.28 2.13 18.94
CA ASP A 105 -7.50 2.40 19.71
C ASP A 105 -8.18 3.70 19.27
N LYS A 106 -7.42 4.81 19.12
CA LYS A 106 -7.97 6.10 18.67
C LYS A 106 -8.62 6.05 17.29
N LEU A 107 -8.07 5.26 16.38
CA LEU A 107 -8.58 5.15 15.01
C LEU A 107 -9.49 3.94 14.80
N ASN A 108 -9.61 3.07 15.81
CA ASN A 108 -10.35 1.80 15.71
C ASN A 108 -9.88 0.97 14.52
N VAL A 109 -8.57 0.65 14.50
CA VAL A 109 -7.88 -0.14 13.47
C VAL A 109 -6.92 -1.12 14.14
N SER A 110 -6.47 -2.15 13.41
CA SER A 110 -5.52 -3.11 13.98
C SER A 110 -4.10 -2.54 14.09
N GLU A 111 -3.34 -2.96 15.10
CA GLU A 111 -1.93 -2.57 15.28
C GLU A 111 -1.07 -2.92 14.06
N LYS A 112 -1.35 -4.07 13.41
CA LYS A 112 -0.67 -4.51 12.20
C LYS A 112 -0.84 -3.51 11.06
N GLU A 113 -2.05 -2.95 10.89
CA GLU A 113 -2.33 -1.93 9.87
C GLU A 113 -1.61 -0.62 10.18
N VAL A 114 -1.52 -0.23 11.47
CA VAL A 114 -0.78 0.97 11.89
C VAL A 114 0.70 0.84 11.54
N VAL A 115 1.34 -0.29 11.88
CA VAL A 115 2.76 -0.55 11.58
C VAL A 115 3.00 -0.60 10.08
N SER A 116 2.15 -1.31 9.33
CA SER A 116 2.25 -1.41 7.87
C SER A 116 2.13 -0.04 7.19
N MET A 117 1.16 0.77 7.62
CA MET A 117 0.97 2.11 7.08
C MET A 117 2.12 3.04 7.44
N ASN A 118 2.66 2.95 8.67
CA ASN A 118 3.81 3.75 9.07
C ASN A 118 5.04 3.47 8.19
N ARG A 119 5.34 2.19 7.90
CA ARG A 119 6.43 1.82 6.99
C ARG A 119 6.26 2.45 5.61
N ARG A 120 5.05 2.42 5.07
CA ARG A 120 4.76 3.00 3.75
C ARG A 120 4.87 4.52 3.72
N LEU A 121 4.50 5.19 4.82
CA LEU A 121 4.55 6.65 4.94
C LEU A 121 5.93 7.19 5.35
N SER A 122 6.83 6.36 5.86
CA SER A 122 8.16 6.77 6.32
C SER A 122 9.18 6.91 5.18
N GLY A 123 8.99 6.21 4.07
CA GLY A 123 9.87 6.25 2.90
C GLY A 123 9.17 6.90 1.71
N LYS A 124 9.92 7.73 0.96
CA LYS A 124 9.52 8.12 -0.40
C LYS A 124 9.99 7.06 -1.38
N GLU A 125 9.28 6.93 -2.49
CA GLU A 125 9.74 6.12 -3.61
C GLU A 125 11.00 6.74 -4.20
N HIS A 126 12.04 5.94 -4.36
CA HIS A 126 13.28 6.35 -5.01
C HIS A 126 13.24 5.93 -6.47
N SER A 127 13.78 6.76 -7.34
CA SER A 127 13.96 6.40 -8.75
C SER A 127 15.09 5.39 -8.86
N LEU A 128 14.86 4.29 -9.58
CA LEU A 128 15.93 3.31 -9.88
C LEU A 128 16.99 3.88 -10.83
N ASN A 129 16.64 4.91 -11.61
CA ASN A 129 17.55 5.64 -12.49
C ASN A 129 18.27 6.80 -11.76
N ALA A 130 18.12 6.94 -10.45
CA ALA A 130 18.88 7.93 -9.70
C ALA A 130 20.34 7.50 -9.62
N GLN A 131 21.25 8.41 -9.96
CA GLN A 131 22.68 8.16 -9.91
C GLN A 131 23.18 8.00 -8.47
N ILE A 132 24.07 7.05 -8.26
CA ILE A 132 24.75 6.79 -6.99
C ILE A 132 26.22 7.15 -7.17
N GLY A 133 26.69 8.13 -6.41
CA GLY A 133 28.11 8.52 -6.46
C GLY A 133 28.46 9.40 -7.67
N GLU A 134 29.79 9.55 -7.88
CA GLU A 134 30.35 10.39 -8.94
C GLU A 134 30.56 9.62 -10.26
N ASP A 135 30.55 8.28 -10.22
CA ASP A 135 30.84 7.42 -11.35
C ASP A 135 29.67 7.21 -12.31
N GLY A 136 28.49 7.75 -11.96
CA GLY A 136 27.31 7.72 -12.83
C GLY A 136 26.51 6.44 -12.80
N ASP A 137 26.84 5.49 -11.91
CA ASP A 137 26.07 4.25 -11.71
C ASP A 137 24.66 4.56 -11.24
N GLU A 138 23.67 3.81 -11.73
CA GLU A 138 22.29 3.92 -11.33
C GLU A 138 21.92 2.90 -10.23
N TRP A 139 20.90 3.22 -9.41
CA TRP A 139 20.40 2.28 -8.40
C TRP A 139 20.02 0.92 -8.98
N GLN A 140 19.52 0.88 -10.23
CA GLN A 140 19.13 -0.36 -10.88
C GLN A 140 20.31 -1.31 -11.10
N ASP A 141 21.54 -0.79 -11.33
CA ASP A 141 22.73 -1.60 -11.62
C ASP A 141 23.19 -2.38 -10.37
N TRP A 142 22.78 -1.93 -9.19
CA TRP A 142 23.09 -2.55 -7.89
C TRP A 142 22.08 -3.59 -7.45
N ILE A 143 20.96 -3.72 -8.18
CA ILE A 143 19.92 -4.70 -7.85
C ILE A 143 20.34 -6.06 -8.39
N VAL A 144 20.73 -6.95 -7.48
CA VAL A 144 21.07 -8.33 -7.81
C VAL A 144 19.81 -9.18 -7.89
N ASP A 145 19.67 -9.91 -8.97
CA ASP A 145 18.65 -10.95 -9.08
C ASP A 145 18.94 -12.07 -8.07
N LYS A 146 17.95 -12.41 -7.27
CA LYS A 146 18.04 -13.47 -6.25
C LYS A 146 17.52 -14.81 -6.76
N GLU A 147 17.01 -14.85 -7.98
CA GLU A 147 16.61 -16.11 -8.58
C GLU A 147 17.83 -16.98 -8.85
N MET A 148 17.66 -18.27 -8.71
CA MET A 148 18.73 -19.22 -8.99
C MET A 148 19.07 -19.18 -10.48
N ASP A 149 20.35 -19.33 -10.79
CA ASP A 149 20.85 -19.42 -12.16
C ASP A 149 20.06 -20.48 -12.95
N GLN A 150 19.83 -20.19 -14.22
CA GLN A 150 19.02 -21.03 -15.12
C GLN A 150 19.56 -22.45 -15.22
N GLU A 151 20.90 -22.61 -15.19
CA GLU A 151 21.56 -23.91 -15.17
C GLU A 151 21.19 -24.72 -13.91
N LEU A 152 21.27 -24.08 -12.73
CA LEU A 152 20.91 -24.72 -11.47
C LEU A 152 19.42 -25.06 -11.39
N GLN A 153 18.55 -24.19 -11.94
CA GLN A 153 17.12 -24.47 -12.00
C GLN A 153 16.83 -25.68 -12.89
N LEU A 154 17.49 -25.76 -14.05
CA LEU A 154 17.32 -26.89 -14.96
C LEU A 154 17.83 -28.19 -14.33
N ALA A 155 19.05 -28.16 -13.74
CA ALA A 155 19.61 -29.30 -13.05
C ALA A 155 18.71 -29.85 -11.93
N GLN A 156 18.16 -28.96 -11.09
CA GLN A 156 17.21 -29.33 -10.04
C GLN A 156 15.91 -29.93 -10.59
N LYS A 157 15.42 -29.35 -11.70
CA LYS A 157 14.22 -29.85 -12.36
C LYS A 157 14.41 -31.25 -12.96
N GLU A 158 15.55 -31.49 -13.58
CA GLU A 158 15.92 -32.79 -14.12
C GLU A 158 16.10 -33.83 -13.00
N GLU A 159 16.83 -33.47 -11.93
CA GLU A 159 16.98 -34.34 -10.77
C GLU A 159 15.64 -34.70 -10.14
N MET A 160 14.75 -33.71 -9.98
CA MET A 160 13.40 -33.94 -9.46
C MET A 160 12.58 -34.89 -10.35
N ASN A 161 12.70 -34.72 -11.68
CA ASN A 161 12.00 -35.59 -12.63
C ASN A 161 12.54 -37.03 -12.57
N GLN A 162 13.85 -37.22 -12.53
CA GLN A 162 14.47 -38.53 -12.34
C GLN A 162 14.02 -39.19 -11.05
N ARG A 163 14.02 -38.49 -9.93
CA ARG A 163 13.52 -38.97 -8.64
C ARG A 163 12.04 -39.39 -8.70
N LYS A 164 11.20 -38.57 -9.41
CA LYS A 164 9.80 -38.93 -9.62
C LYS A 164 9.61 -40.19 -10.45
N ASP A 165 10.40 -40.39 -11.47
CA ASP A 165 10.31 -41.54 -12.32
C ASP A 165 10.80 -42.80 -11.60
N LEU A 166 11.91 -42.72 -10.86
CA LEU A 166 12.36 -43.79 -9.97
C LEU A 166 11.30 -44.15 -8.91
N LEU A 167 10.65 -43.14 -8.34
CA LEU A 167 9.58 -43.35 -7.38
C LEU A 167 8.38 -44.04 -8.03
N LYS A 168 7.96 -43.61 -9.23
CA LYS A 168 6.86 -44.29 -9.95
C LYS A 168 7.16 -45.75 -10.26
N ASP A 169 8.40 -46.03 -10.67
CA ASP A 169 8.81 -47.40 -10.96
C ASP A 169 8.89 -48.27 -9.71
N SER A 170 9.38 -47.69 -8.60
CA SER A 170 9.38 -48.35 -7.29
C SER A 170 7.97 -48.64 -6.78
N ILE A 171 7.01 -47.72 -6.98
CA ILE A 171 5.61 -47.94 -6.58
C ILE A 171 4.94 -49.07 -7.38
N LYS A 172 5.34 -49.28 -8.64
CA LYS A 172 4.80 -50.38 -9.45
C LYS A 172 5.10 -51.77 -8.88
N ILE A 173 6.22 -51.91 -8.18
CA ILE A 173 6.68 -53.15 -7.57
C ILE A 173 5.93 -53.50 -6.27
N LEU A 174 5.32 -52.44 -5.62
CA LEU A 174 4.61 -52.60 -4.36
C LEU A 174 3.28 -53.33 -4.53
N ASN A 175 2.91 -54.12 -3.51
CA ASN A 175 1.64 -54.78 -3.36
C ASN A 175 0.51 -53.79 -3.14
N ASP A 176 -0.73 -54.08 -3.45
CA ASP A 176 -1.87 -53.18 -3.33
C ASP A 176 -2.06 -52.64 -1.90
N ARG A 177 -1.85 -53.50 -0.89
CA ARG A 177 -1.89 -53.15 0.52
C ARG A 177 -0.78 -52.14 0.91
N GLU A 178 0.40 -52.30 0.35
CA GLU A 178 1.54 -51.41 0.59
C GLU A 178 1.35 -50.04 -0.07
N LYS A 179 0.73 -50.03 -1.26
CA LYS A 179 0.33 -48.79 -1.94
C LYS A 179 -0.70 -48.03 -1.12
N GLU A 180 -1.69 -48.71 -0.55
CA GLU A 180 -2.70 -48.05 0.29
C GLU A 180 -2.10 -47.44 1.55
N ILE A 181 -1.17 -48.14 2.20
CA ILE A 181 -0.42 -47.59 3.36
C ILE A 181 0.42 -46.40 2.97
N LEU A 182 1.08 -46.43 1.81
CA LEU A 182 1.90 -45.31 1.32
C LEU A 182 1.06 -44.06 1.06
N TYR A 183 -0.10 -44.21 0.44
CA TYR A 183 -1.01 -43.09 0.14
C TYR A 183 -1.72 -42.56 1.37
N SER A 184 -1.99 -43.37 2.38
CA SER A 184 -2.66 -42.95 3.61
C SER A 184 -1.74 -42.14 4.58
N ARG A 185 -0.42 -42.21 4.41
CA ARG A 185 0.58 -41.54 5.24
C ARG A 185 1.08 -40.19 4.65
N ARG A 186 0.50 -39.74 3.57
CA ARG A 186 0.93 -38.49 2.89
C ARG A 186 0.22 -37.22 3.39
#